data_32f0c8f6badb43e08d17fdf55956531a
#
_entry.id   32f0c8f6badb43e08d17fdf55956531a
#
_cell.length_a   1.000
_cell.length_b   1.000
_cell.length_c   1.000
_cell.angle_alpha   90.00
_cell.angle_beta   90.00
_cell.angle_gamma   90.00
#
_symmetry.space_group_name_H-M   'P 1'
#
loop_
_entity.id
_entity.type
_entity.pdbx_description
1 polymer ?
#
loop_
_entity_poly.entity_id
_entity_poly.type
_entity_poly.pdbx_seq_one_letter_code
_entity_poly.pdbx_strand_id
1 'polypeptide(L)'
;MHHVERTTPWAEIWQAMEQLVREGKVLYVGSSNFAGLHIAQAQFAAEKRNFLGLVSEQSLYHLNARMIELEVIPACQTFGLGLLPWGSL
;
A
#
# COMPACT_ATOMS: atom_id res chain seq x y z
N MET A 1 1.97 1.19 6.80
CA MET A 1 0.59 0.71 7.11
C MET A 1 0.57 -0.81 7.06
N HIS A 2 0.15 -1.44 8.13
CA HIS A 2 0.28 -2.89 8.28
C HIS A 2 -0.95 -3.67 7.79
N HIS A 3 -2.14 -3.21 8.13
CA HIS A 3 -3.40 -3.81 7.69
C HIS A 3 -4.40 -2.73 7.35
N VAL A 4 -5.37 -3.06 6.51
CA VAL A 4 -6.47 -2.14 6.18
C VAL A 4 -7.42 -2.05 7.37
N GLU A 5 -7.70 -0.82 7.81
CA GLU A 5 -8.73 -0.54 8.80
C GLU A 5 -10.02 -0.19 8.05
N ARG A 6 -10.99 -1.09 8.09
CA ARG A 6 -12.19 -0.97 7.25
C ARG A 6 -13.14 0.14 7.67
N THR A 7 -13.05 0.60 8.92
CA THR A 7 -13.93 1.65 9.42
C THR A 7 -13.37 3.04 9.26
N THR A 8 -12.09 3.16 8.88
CA THR A 8 -11.43 4.45 8.72
C THR A 8 -11.40 4.84 7.24
N PRO A 9 -11.99 5.99 6.88
CA PRO A 9 -11.93 6.45 5.49
C PRO A 9 -10.50 6.72 5.02
N TRP A 10 -10.22 6.46 3.76
CA TRP A 10 -8.90 6.70 3.18
C TRP A 10 -8.46 8.16 3.32
N ALA A 11 -9.42 9.10 3.23
CA ALA A 11 -9.09 10.52 3.38
C ALA A 11 -8.45 10.82 4.74
N GLU A 12 -8.96 10.21 5.82
CA GLU A 12 -8.39 10.38 7.15
C GLU A 12 -7.01 9.73 7.26
N ILE A 13 -6.87 8.54 6.70
CA ILE A 13 -5.59 7.81 6.71
C ILE A 13 -4.52 8.66 6.00
N TRP A 14 -4.83 9.14 4.81
CA TRP A 14 -3.88 9.95 4.05
C TRP A 14 -3.60 11.29 4.72
N GLN A 15 -4.58 11.89 5.37
CA GLN A 15 -4.35 13.13 6.11
C GLN A 15 -3.29 12.93 7.19
N ALA A 16 -3.37 11.84 7.94
CA ALA A 16 -2.39 11.50 8.97
C ALA A 16 -1.02 11.23 8.37
N MET A 17 -0.96 10.46 7.27
CA MET A 17 0.31 10.14 6.63
C MET A 17 0.97 11.37 6.00
N GLU A 18 0.18 12.25 5.38
CA GLU A 18 0.69 13.51 4.84
C GLU A 18 1.31 14.38 5.93
N GLN A 19 0.70 14.38 7.12
CA GLN A 19 1.23 15.15 8.23
C GLN A 19 2.60 14.62 8.67
N LEU A 20 2.74 13.29 8.73
CA LEU A 20 4.02 12.67 9.08
C LEU A 20 5.11 12.98 8.05
N VAL A 21 4.76 12.99 6.78
CA VAL A 21 5.69 13.35 5.70
C VAL A 21 6.07 14.82 5.82
N ARG A 22 5.10 15.69 6.05
CA ARG A 22 5.35 17.13 6.20
C ARG A 22 6.26 17.45 7.38
N GLU A 23 6.12 16.71 8.48
CA GLU A 23 6.95 16.89 9.66
C GLU A 23 8.33 16.28 9.51
N GLY A 24 8.60 15.61 8.40
CA GLY A 24 9.89 14.97 8.15
C GLY A 24 10.11 13.69 8.92
N LYS A 25 9.07 13.13 9.55
CA LYS A 25 9.18 11.86 10.29
C LYS A 25 9.14 10.65 9.37
N VAL A 26 8.54 10.80 8.19
CA VAL A 26 8.40 9.75 7.18
C VAL A 26 8.71 10.38 5.83
N LEU A 27 9.45 9.67 4.98
CA LEU A 27 9.74 10.12 3.62
C LEU A 27 8.74 9.54 2.62
N TYR A 28 8.47 8.22 2.72
CA TYR A 28 7.56 7.52 1.83
C TYR A 28 6.70 6.59 2.65
N VAL A 29 5.52 6.26 2.12
CA VAL A 29 4.55 5.38 2.77
C VAL A 29 4.44 4.08 1.98
N GLY A 30 4.44 2.96 2.68
CA GLY A 30 4.19 1.66 2.10
C GLY A 30 3.05 0.96 2.81
N SER A 31 2.57 -0.13 2.22
CA SER A 31 1.52 -0.95 2.79
C SER A 31 2.02 -2.36 3.07
N SER A 32 1.27 -3.11 3.85
CA SER A 32 1.57 -4.49 4.15
C SER A 32 0.28 -5.28 4.26
N ASN A 33 0.24 -6.45 3.62
CA ASN A 33 -0.91 -7.35 3.65
C ASN A 33 -2.19 -6.72 3.08
N PHE A 34 -2.05 -5.84 2.09
CA PHE A 34 -3.19 -5.24 1.38
C PHE A 34 -3.62 -6.16 0.23
N ALA A 35 -4.92 -6.22 -0.01
CA ALA A 35 -5.44 -6.82 -1.24
C ALA A 35 -5.28 -5.82 -2.39
N GLY A 36 -5.34 -6.32 -3.63
CA GLY A 36 -5.24 -5.45 -4.80
C GLY A 36 -6.28 -4.34 -4.81
N LEU A 37 -7.51 -4.65 -4.40
CA LEU A 37 -8.58 -3.65 -4.27
C LEU A 37 -8.17 -2.53 -3.31
N HIS A 38 -7.59 -2.88 -2.18
CA HIS A 38 -7.18 -1.89 -1.17
C HIS A 38 -6.06 -0.99 -1.69
N ILE A 39 -5.12 -1.56 -2.45
CA ILE A 39 -4.06 -0.78 -3.08
C ILE A 39 -4.67 0.23 -4.05
N ALA A 40 -5.61 -0.21 -4.89
CA ALA A 40 -6.27 0.68 -5.83
C ALA A 40 -7.04 1.80 -5.13
N GLN A 41 -7.81 1.46 -4.08
CA GLN A 41 -8.55 2.44 -3.30
C GLN A 41 -7.62 3.48 -2.68
N ALA A 42 -6.52 3.01 -2.07
CA ALA A 42 -5.56 3.89 -1.43
C ALA A 42 -4.94 4.85 -2.44
N GLN A 43 -4.54 4.34 -3.62
CA GLN A 43 -3.90 5.16 -4.64
C GLN A 43 -4.86 6.18 -5.26
N PHE A 44 -6.10 5.80 -5.53
CA PHE A 44 -7.10 6.74 -6.04
C PHE A 44 -7.40 7.85 -5.02
N ALA A 45 -7.51 7.49 -3.74
CA ALA A 45 -7.73 8.49 -2.69
C ALA A 45 -6.54 9.45 -2.57
N ALA A 46 -5.32 8.92 -2.66
CA ALA A 46 -4.11 9.74 -2.61
C ALA A 46 -4.03 10.69 -3.81
N GLU A 47 -4.39 10.22 -4.99
CA GLU A 47 -4.38 11.03 -6.20
C GLU A 47 -5.29 12.24 -6.06
N LYS A 48 -6.48 12.07 -5.48
CA LYS A 48 -7.41 13.18 -5.25
C LYS A 48 -6.83 14.24 -4.31
N ARG A 49 -5.88 13.88 -3.48
CA ARG A 49 -5.22 14.78 -2.54
C ARG A 49 -3.89 15.31 -3.09
N ASN A 50 -3.54 14.99 -4.32
CA ASN A 50 -2.25 15.32 -4.94
C ASN A 50 -1.08 14.80 -4.10
N PHE A 51 -1.24 13.60 -3.55
CA PHE A 51 -0.24 12.94 -2.73
C PHE A 51 0.24 11.68 -3.47
N LEU A 52 1.54 11.38 -3.34
CA LEU A 52 2.14 10.22 -4.03
C LEU A 52 1.49 8.90 -3.62
N GLY A 53 1.09 8.77 -2.36
CA GLY A 53 0.47 7.57 -1.86
C GLY A 53 1.47 6.48 -1.53
N LEU A 54 1.09 5.25 -1.81
CA LEU A 54 1.93 4.09 -1.51
C LEU A 54 3.06 3.96 -2.54
N VAL A 55 4.26 3.62 -2.07
CA VAL A 55 5.39 3.34 -2.95
C VAL A 55 5.79 1.87 -2.91
N SER A 56 5.31 1.11 -1.93
CA SER A 56 5.65 -0.31 -1.80
C SER A 56 4.52 -1.09 -1.14
N GLU A 57 4.50 -2.38 -1.40
CA GLU A 57 3.61 -3.33 -0.72
C GLU A 57 4.47 -4.47 -0.19
N GLN A 58 4.34 -4.80 1.10
CA GLN A 58 5.03 -5.94 1.71
C GLN A 58 4.01 -7.04 1.97
N SER A 59 4.19 -8.17 1.31
CA SER A 59 3.22 -9.26 1.34
C SER A 59 3.90 -10.61 1.49
N LEU A 60 3.16 -11.57 2.03
CA LEU A 60 3.61 -12.96 2.08
C LEU A 60 3.72 -13.49 0.66
N TYR A 61 4.90 -13.96 0.29
CA TYR A 61 5.14 -14.52 -1.03
C TYR A 61 6.33 -15.46 -1.02
N HIS A 62 6.09 -16.74 -1.31
CA HIS A 62 7.12 -17.73 -1.49
C HIS A 62 6.56 -18.88 -2.34
N LEU A 63 7.34 -19.95 -2.54
CA LEU A 63 6.95 -21.02 -3.47
C LEU A 63 5.60 -21.65 -3.15
N ASN A 64 5.21 -21.70 -1.87
CA ASN A 64 3.95 -22.31 -1.45
C ASN A 64 2.88 -21.28 -1.09
N ALA A 65 3.14 -19.99 -1.25
CA ALA A 65 2.19 -18.94 -0.94
C ALA A 65 2.24 -17.88 -2.04
N ARG A 66 1.53 -18.16 -3.14
CA ARG A 66 1.58 -17.34 -4.36
C ARG A 66 0.27 -16.65 -4.67
N MET A 67 -0.61 -16.53 -3.68
CA MET A 67 -1.93 -15.92 -3.91
C MET A 67 -1.87 -14.46 -4.36
N ILE A 68 -0.80 -13.74 -4.01
CA ILE A 68 -0.67 -12.35 -4.44
C ILE A 68 -0.47 -12.20 -5.94
N GLU A 69 -0.16 -13.27 -6.66
CA GLU A 69 -0.04 -13.23 -8.12
C GLU A 69 -1.36 -12.92 -8.81
N LEU A 70 -2.49 -13.19 -8.17
CA LEU A 70 -3.81 -12.99 -8.77
C LEU A 70 -4.19 -11.53 -8.89
N GLU A 71 -3.94 -10.72 -7.86
CA GLU A 71 -4.34 -9.31 -7.91
C GLU A 71 -3.34 -8.33 -7.31
N VAL A 72 -2.59 -8.72 -6.28
CA VAL A 72 -1.67 -7.79 -5.60
C VAL A 72 -0.52 -7.40 -6.53
N ILE A 73 0.13 -8.37 -7.15
CA ILE A 73 1.23 -8.09 -8.07
C ILE A 73 0.75 -7.25 -9.26
N PRO A 74 -0.37 -7.60 -9.93
CA PRO A 74 -0.89 -6.74 -10.99
C PRO A 74 -1.23 -5.32 -10.52
N ALA A 75 -1.78 -5.17 -9.30
CA ALA A 75 -2.07 -3.85 -8.75
C ALA A 75 -0.77 -3.05 -8.54
N CYS A 76 0.26 -3.69 -7.99
CA CYS A 76 1.56 -3.03 -7.80
C CYS A 76 2.14 -2.58 -9.14
N GLN A 77 2.04 -3.41 -10.17
CA GLN A 77 2.53 -3.06 -11.50
C GLN A 77 1.75 -1.88 -12.08
N THR A 78 0.43 -1.89 -11.94
CA THR A 78 -0.43 -0.83 -12.46
C THR A 78 -0.15 0.51 -11.81
N PHE A 79 0.06 0.52 -10.50
CA PHE A 79 0.22 1.76 -9.73
C PHE A 79 1.68 2.10 -9.45
N GLY A 80 2.62 1.30 -9.94
CA GLY A 80 4.04 1.61 -9.80
C GLY A 80 4.60 1.36 -8.41
N LEU A 81 4.02 0.44 -7.64
CA LEU A 81 4.54 0.07 -6.33
C LEU A 81 5.63 -0.99 -6.44
N GLY A 82 6.66 -0.86 -5.61
CA GLY A 82 7.61 -1.95 -5.42
C GLY A 82 7.01 -3.03 -4.53
N LEU A 83 7.37 -4.27 -4.77
CA LEU A 83 6.91 -5.38 -3.95
C LEU A 83 8.03 -5.86 -3.04
N LEU A 84 7.73 -6.01 -1.74
CA LEU A 84 8.65 -6.52 -0.75
C LEU A 84 8.09 -7.85 -0.23
N PRO A 85 8.52 -8.99 -0.79
CA PRO A 85 8.00 -10.29 -0.34
C PRO A 85 8.60 -10.65 1.02
N TRP A 86 7.79 -11.33 1.85
CA TRP A 86 8.28 -11.89 3.11
C TRP A 86 7.88 -13.36 3.19
N GLY A 87 8.50 -14.10 4.11
CA GLY A 87 8.26 -15.53 4.25
C GLY A 87 9.02 -16.36 3.21
N SER A 88 10.16 -15.89 2.73
CA SER A 88 10.97 -16.65 1.76
C SER A 88 11.40 -17.93 2.37
N LEU A 89 11.17 -19.05 1.60
CA LEU A 89 11.37 -20.35 2.00
C LEU A 89 12.13 -21.25 2.04
#